data_f6ba81837cf3822eac039324d6d23e1e
#
_entry.id   f6ba81837cf3822eac039324d6d23e1e
#
_cell.length_a   1.000
_cell.length_b   1.000
_cell.length_c   1.000
_cell.angle_alpha   90.00
_cell.angle_beta   90.00
_cell.angle_gamma   90.00
#
_symmetry.space_group_name_H-M   'P 1'
#
loop_
_entity.id
_entity.type
_entity.pdbx_description
1 polymer ?
#
loop_
_entity_poly.entity_id
_entity_poly.type
_entity_poly.pdbx_seq_one_letter_code
_entity_poly.pdbx_strand_id
1 'polypeptide(L)'
;MTTTEPALPLALEWVTAPASWSLDGDDVLTVTAAPRTDLFTDPLDGTRRQDAALALTVPPEGDWQWSARVRAGLRDAWDAGALLVHADDDHWAKLTFEQAPDGTPAVFSVVTRGRSDDAVAAPVAVDALWLRISRTGERFAFHSSEDGEKWSLVRQFTLGAPVPVRVGLGAQSPVGEGCRAAFDALRLTPTPLAHLFDGR
;
A
#
# COMPACT_ATOMS: atom_id res chain seq x y z
N MET A 1 -1.49 35.00 -6.67
CA MET A 1 -1.48 34.22 -5.41
C MET A 1 -1.01 32.82 -5.75
N THR A 2 0.24 32.51 -5.42
CA THR A 2 0.77 31.14 -5.56
C THR A 2 0.15 30.33 -4.41
N THR A 3 -0.87 29.53 -4.70
CA THR A 3 -1.33 28.51 -3.77
C THR A 3 -0.20 27.48 -3.66
N THR A 4 0.54 27.54 -2.56
CA THR A 4 1.48 26.47 -2.22
C THR A 4 0.65 25.19 -2.03
N GLU A 5 0.92 24.14 -2.80
CA GLU A 5 0.32 22.85 -2.55
C GLU A 5 0.63 22.40 -1.11
N PRO A 6 -0.34 21.83 -0.38
CA PRO A 6 -0.09 21.34 0.96
C PRO A 6 1.02 20.27 0.92
N ALA A 7 1.90 20.25 1.92
CA ALA A 7 2.91 19.22 2.05
C ALA A 7 2.25 17.90 2.42
N LEU A 8 2.71 16.79 1.83
CA LEU A 8 2.28 15.45 2.21
C LEU A 8 2.74 15.11 3.64
N PRO A 9 1.95 14.34 4.42
CA PRO A 9 2.33 13.93 5.76
C PRO A 9 3.55 12.99 5.73
N LEU A 10 4.30 12.93 6.84
CA LEU A 10 5.46 12.03 7.03
C LEU A 10 6.54 12.14 5.94
N ALA A 11 6.74 13.35 5.39
CA ALA A 11 7.68 13.59 4.29
C ALA A 11 7.50 12.62 3.10
N LEU A 12 6.28 12.21 2.82
CA LEU A 12 5.95 11.48 1.60
C LEU A 12 6.17 12.38 0.38
N GLU A 13 6.69 11.82 -0.68
CA GLU A 13 6.92 12.49 -1.96
C GLU A 13 6.29 11.67 -3.09
N TRP A 14 5.61 12.33 -4.02
CA TRP A 14 5.06 11.65 -5.20
C TRP A 14 6.18 11.15 -6.11
N VAL A 15 6.23 9.83 -6.30
CA VAL A 15 7.05 9.18 -7.33
C VAL A 15 6.26 9.12 -8.63
N THR A 16 4.98 8.75 -8.53
CA THR A 16 4.00 8.82 -9.61
C THR A 16 2.81 9.62 -9.10
N ALA A 17 2.57 10.77 -9.74
CA ALA A 17 1.51 11.66 -9.32
C ALA A 17 0.12 11.04 -9.54
N PRO A 18 -0.85 11.25 -8.63
CA PRO A 18 -2.24 10.85 -8.83
C PRO A 18 -2.95 11.78 -9.82
N ALA A 19 -4.15 11.38 -10.26
CA ALA A 19 -5.03 12.28 -11.02
C ALA A 19 -5.43 13.51 -10.19
N SER A 20 -5.63 13.32 -8.88
CA SER A 20 -5.82 14.39 -7.90
C SER A 20 -5.56 13.87 -6.49
N TRP A 21 -5.29 14.78 -5.56
CA TRP A 21 -5.19 14.46 -4.15
C TRP A 21 -5.61 15.65 -3.28
N SER A 22 -5.92 15.37 -2.03
CA SER A 22 -6.21 16.39 -1.02
C SER A 22 -5.84 15.87 0.36
N LEU A 23 -5.44 16.78 1.25
CA LEU A 23 -5.26 16.55 2.68
C LEU A 23 -6.25 17.46 3.40
N ASP A 24 -7.13 16.90 4.21
CA ASP A 24 -8.11 17.66 4.97
C ASP A 24 -7.62 18.01 6.39
N GLY A 25 -8.44 18.77 7.12
CA GLY A 25 -8.10 19.22 8.48
C GLY A 25 -8.08 18.13 9.55
N ASP A 26 -8.56 16.93 9.22
CA ASP A 26 -8.54 15.73 10.08
C ASP A 26 -7.40 14.78 9.70
N ASP A 27 -6.39 15.26 8.95
CA ASP A 27 -5.24 14.51 8.45
C ASP A 27 -5.62 13.31 7.56
N VAL A 28 -6.75 13.37 6.86
CA VAL A 28 -7.14 12.37 5.87
C VAL A 28 -6.55 12.72 4.51
N LEU A 29 -5.60 11.92 4.06
CA LEU A 29 -5.03 12.02 2.72
C LEU A 29 -5.91 11.24 1.74
N THR A 30 -6.57 11.95 0.84
CA THR A 30 -7.36 11.36 -0.25
C THR A 30 -6.57 11.39 -1.54
N VAL A 31 -6.46 10.25 -2.21
CA VAL A 31 -5.72 10.04 -3.46
C VAL A 31 -6.68 9.48 -4.51
N THR A 32 -6.72 10.09 -5.68
CA THR A 32 -7.50 9.57 -6.83
C THR A 32 -6.56 9.00 -7.86
N ALA A 33 -6.60 7.69 -8.04
CA ALA A 33 -5.88 7.01 -9.12
C ALA A 33 -6.43 7.43 -10.49
N ALA A 34 -5.55 7.57 -11.47
CA ALA A 34 -5.96 7.76 -12.84
C ALA A 34 -6.60 6.47 -13.42
N PRO A 35 -7.46 6.59 -14.46
CA PRO A 35 -8.00 5.42 -15.14
C PRO A 35 -6.92 4.48 -15.66
N ARG A 36 -7.13 3.18 -15.49
CA ARG A 36 -6.30 2.12 -16.08
C ARG A 36 -4.84 2.15 -15.66
N THR A 37 -4.60 2.52 -14.40
CA THR A 37 -3.26 2.55 -13.78
C THR A 37 -3.07 1.40 -12.81
N ASP A 38 -1.85 0.85 -12.74
CA ASP A 38 -1.50 -0.29 -11.91
C ASP A 38 -0.03 -0.27 -11.47
N LEU A 39 0.28 -1.05 -10.44
CA LEU A 39 1.63 -1.45 -10.07
C LEU A 39 1.69 -2.97 -10.05
N PHE A 40 2.10 -3.58 -11.16
CA PHE A 40 2.12 -5.03 -11.34
C PHE A 40 3.08 -5.45 -12.45
N THR A 41 3.75 -6.59 -12.28
CA THR A 41 4.53 -7.24 -13.34
C THR A 41 3.99 -8.64 -13.55
N ASP A 42 3.34 -8.87 -14.68
CA ASP A 42 2.66 -10.12 -14.98
C ASP A 42 3.61 -11.33 -14.86
N PRO A 43 3.27 -12.35 -14.06
CA PRO A 43 4.12 -13.52 -13.87
C PRO A 43 4.23 -14.40 -15.12
N LEU A 44 3.24 -14.35 -16.03
CA LEU A 44 3.20 -15.16 -17.23
C LEU A 44 4.14 -14.61 -18.32
N ASP A 45 3.97 -13.35 -18.71
CA ASP A 45 4.68 -12.77 -19.85
C ASP A 45 5.68 -11.67 -19.48
N GLY A 46 5.61 -11.13 -18.23
CA GLY A 46 6.46 -10.05 -17.75
C GLY A 46 6.04 -8.66 -18.17
N THR A 47 4.83 -8.51 -18.69
CA THR A 47 4.26 -7.19 -18.96
C THR A 47 4.25 -6.37 -17.69
N ARG A 48 4.82 -5.16 -17.76
CA ARG A 48 4.94 -4.24 -16.61
C ARG A 48 3.94 -3.12 -16.71
N ARG A 49 3.32 -2.84 -15.55
CA ARG A 49 2.56 -1.64 -15.29
C ARG A 49 3.11 -1.00 -14.02
N GLN A 50 3.54 0.24 -14.13
CA GLN A 50 4.19 1.00 -13.04
C GLN A 50 3.68 2.45 -13.04
N ASP A 51 2.40 2.60 -13.33
CA ASP A 51 1.75 3.89 -13.51
C ASP A 51 0.68 4.19 -12.43
N ALA A 52 0.53 3.33 -11.42
CA ALA A 52 -0.28 3.61 -10.25
C ALA A 52 0.23 4.85 -9.51
N ALA A 53 -0.68 5.61 -8.92
CA ALA A 53 -0.31 6.72 -8.03
C ALA A 53 0.50 6.18 -6.85
N LEU A 54 1.67 6.78 -6.61
CA LEU A 54 2.64 6.29 -5.63
C LEU A 54 3.33 7.44 -4.91
N ALA A 55 3.21 7.50 -3.59
CA ALA A 55 3.96 8.39 -2.72
C ALA A 55 4.84 7.59 -1.76
N LEU A 56 6.13 7.93 -1.68
CA LEU A 56 7.11 7.21 -0.89
C LEU A 56 7.88 8.15 0.06
N THR A 57 8.33 7.59 1.18
CA THR A 57 9.26 8.22 2.13
C THR A 57 10.36 7.25 2.53
N VAL A 58 11.43 7.76 3.11
CA VAL A 58 12.52 6.94 3.66
C VAL A 58 12.15 6.53 5.09
N PRO A 59 12.07 5.23 5.40
CA PRO A 59 11.80 4.77 6.75
C PRO A 59 13.03 5.00 7.66
N PRO A 60 12.86 4.95 9.00
CA PRO A 60 13.98 4.92 9.93
C PRO A 60 14.94 3.76 9.65
N GLU A 61 16.20 3.91 10.05
CA GLU A 61 17.14 2.80 10.02
C GLU A 61 16.71 1.66 10.96
N GLY A 62 17.07 0.43 10.62
CA GLY A 62 16.77 -0.77 11.41
C GLY A 62 15.34 -1.27 11.23
N ASP A 63 14.72 -1.66 12.33
CA ASP A 63 13.38 -2.23 12.37
C ASP A 63 12.32 -1.14 12.50
N TRP A 64 11.18 -1.32 11.82
CA TRP A 64 10.11 -0.33 11.82
C TRP A 64 8.75 -0.95 11.48
N GLN A 65 7.70 -0.18 11.73
CA GLN A 65 6.33 -0.48 11.31
C GLN A 65 5.74 0.74 10.58
N TRP A 66 5.15 0.50 9.43
CA TRP A 66 4.40 1.44 8.61
C TRP A 66 2.94 1.02 8.56
N SER A 67 2.02 1.87 8.98
CA SER A 67 0.59 1.54 9.03
C SER A 67 -0.30 2.71 8.68
N ALA A 68 -1.50 2.41 8.18
CA ALA A 68 -2.57 3.36 7.96
C ALA A 68 -3.92 2.66 8.04
N ARG A 69 -4.99 3.43 8.27
CA ARG A 69 -6.35 3.02 7.99
C ARG A 69 -6.71 3.46 6.57
N VAL A 70 -7.19 2.52 5.77
CA VAL A 70 -7.44 2.68 4.34
C VAL A 70 -8.92 2.51 4.05
N ARG A 71 -9.50 3.45 3.31
CA ARG A 71 -10.80 3.33 2.64
C ARG A 71 -10.58 3.41 1.16
N ALA A 72 -11.32 2.63 0.38
CA ALA A 72 -11.25 2.71 -1.07
C ALA A 72 -12.65 2.70 -1.69
N GLY A 73 -12.85 3.52 -2.71
CA GLY A 73 -14.07 3.56 -3.50
C GLY A 73 -14.05 2.45 -4.54
N LEU A 74 -14.18 1.22 -4.06
CA LEU A 74 -14.10 -0.01 -4.83
C LEU A 74 -15.32 -0.11 -5.76
N ARG A 75 -15.11 -0.06 -7.07
CA ARG A 75 -16.14 -0.13 -8.11
C ARG A 75 -15.84 -1.18 -9.15
N ASP A 76 -14.62 -1.14 -9.66
CA ASP A 76 -14.15 -2.03 -10.71
C ASP A 76 -13.13 -3.02 -10.13
N ALA A 77 -12.98 -4.16 -10.78
CA ALA A 77 -12.01 -5.15 -10.37
C ALA A 77 -10.60 -4.53 -10.24
N TRP A 78 -9.91 -4.88 -9.15
CA TRP A 78 -8.57 -4.40 -8.82
C TRP A 78 -8.45 -2.92 -8.42
N ASP A 79 -9.57 -2.17 -8.30
CA ASP A 79 -9.57 -0.87 -7.62
C ASP A 79 -9.04 -1.03 -6.20
N ALA A 80 -8.05 -0.22 -5.79
CA ALA A 80 -7.41 -0.40 -4.49
C ALA A 80 -6.80 0.86 -3.90
N GLY A 81 -6.75 0.86 -2.55
CA GLY A 81 -5.80 1.63 -1.77
C GLY A 81 -4.73 0.69 -1.18
N ALA A 82 -3.47 1.10 -1.22
CA ALA A 82 -2.33 0.25 -0.89
C ALA A 82 -1.34 0.91 0.07
N LEU A 83 -0.69 0.08 0.91
CA LEU A 83 0.60 0.38 1.52
C LEU A 83 1.70 -0.35 0.77
N LEU A 84 2.89 0.27 0.69
CA LEU A 84 4.00 -0.26 -0.08
C LEU A 84 5.31 -0.26 0.69
N VAL A 85 6.17 -1.23 0.33
CA VAL A 85 7.62 -1.19 0.51
C VAL A 85 8.26 -1.33 -0.88
N HIS A 86 9.20 -0.45 -1.19
CA HIS A 86 9.75 -0.29 -2.53
C HIS A 86 11.27 -0.08 -2.48
N ALA A 87 12.02 -0.95 -3.13
CA ALA A 87 13.46 -0.82 -3.29
C ALA A 87 13.80 -0.22 -4.66
N ASP A 88 13.36 -0.87 -5.72
CA ASP A 88 13.53 -0.49 -7.12
C ASP A 88 12.37 -1.05 -7.96
N ASP A 89 12.42 -0.87 -9.29
CA ASP A 89 11.37 -1.29 -10.21
C ASP A 89 11.17 -2.81 -10.29
N ASP A 90 12.15 -3.60 -9.85
CA ASP A 90 12.11 -5.05 -9.83
C ASP A 90 11.83 -5.63 -8.43
N HIS A 91 11.97 -4.81 -7.37
CA HIS A 91 11.87 -5.27 -5.98
C HIS A 91 10.97 -4.33 -5.17
N TRP A 92 9.71 -4.72 -5.05
CA TRP A 92 8.72 -4.01 -4.25
C TRP A 92 7.63 -4.95 -3.77
N ALA A 93 6.86 -4.52 -2.79
CA ALA A 93 5.68 -5.26 -2.38
C ALA A 93 4.56 -4.29 -1.95
N LYS A 94 3.31 -4.67 -2.22
CA LYS A 94 2.13 -3.94 -1.80
C LYS A 94 1.17 -4.82 -1.02
N LEU A 95 0.53 -4.22 -0.03
CA LEU A 95 -0.59 -4.76 0.73
C LEU A 95 -1.80 -3.87 0.44
N THR A 96 -2.89 -4.43 -0.06
CA THR A 96 -4.01 -3.66 -0.57
C THR A 96 -5.33 -3.97 0.14
N PHE A 97 -6.18 -2.97 0.22
CA PHE A 97 -7.62 -3.11 0.35
C PHE A 97 -8.21 -2.92 -1.04
N GLU A 98 -8.76 -3.98 -1.63
CA GLU A 98 -8.95 -4.11 -3.06
C GLU A 98 -10.25 -4.80 -3.43
N GLN A 99 -10.81 -4.45 -4.58
CA GLN A 99 -11.97 -5.10 -5.19
C GLN A 99 -11.56 -6.35 -5.95
N ALA A 100 -12.00 -7.51 -5.51
CA ALA A 100 -11.82 -8.75 -6.27
C ALA A 100 -12.69 -8.78 -7.54
N PRO A 101 -12.36 -9.59 -8.55
CA PRO A 101 -13.13 -9.67 -9.81
C PRO A 101 -14.60 -10.07 -9.66
N ASP A 102 -14.93 -10.76 -8.57
CA ASP A 102 -16.32 -11.14 -8.25
C ASP A 102 -17.12 -10.05 -7.52
N GLY A 103 -16.49 -8.88 -7.31
CA GLY A 103 -17.09 -7.75 -6.60
C GLY A 103 -16.92 -7.80 -5.07
N THR A 104 -16.17 -8.76 -4.53
CA THR A 104 -15.93 -8.87 -3.08
C THR A 104 -14.73 -7.99 -2.68
N PRO A 105 -14.89 -7.05 -1.73
CA PRO A 105 -13.75 -6.37 -1.14
C PRO A 105 -12.87 -7.36 -0.37
N ALA A 106 -11.55 -7.29 -0.56
CA ALA A 106 -10.63 -8.23 0.06
C ALA A 106 -9.25 -7.63 0.35
N VAL A 107 -8.46 -8.32 1.15
CA VAL A 107 -7.04 -8.07 1.34
C VAL A 107 -6.26 -8.83 0.29
N PHE A 108 -5.45 -8.12 -0.48
CA PHE A 108 -4.48 -8.74 -1.37
C PHE A 108 -3.05 -8.39 -0.95
N SER A 109 -2.12 -9.23 -1.32
CA SER A 109 -0.69 -8.97 -1.16
C SER A 109 0.05 -9.32 -2.45
N VAL A 110 0.92 -8.43 -2.89
CA VAL A 110 1.79 -8.65 -4.03
C VAL A 110 3.23 -8.49 -3.59
N VAL A 111 4.09 -9.44 -3.93
CA VAL A 111 5.54 -9.35 -3.74
C VAL A 111 6.21 -9.51 -5.09
N THR A 112 6.95 -8.48 -5.53
CA THR A 112 7.63 -8.49 -6.82
C THR A 112 9.14 -8.61 -6.63
N ARG A 113 9.70 -9.58 -7.32
CA ARG A 113 11.13 -9.83 -7.50
C ARG A 113 11.36 -10.14 -8.98
N GLY A 114 11.32 -9.08 -9.79
CA GLY A 114 11.28 -9.17 -11.25
C GLY A 114 9.92 -9.58 -11.81
N ARG A 115 9.16 -10.43 -11.12
CA ARG A 115 7.79 -10.86 -11.40
C ARG A 115 6.95 -10.70 -10.15
N SER A 116 5.68 -10.39 -10.33
CA SER A 116 4.72 -10.27 -9.23
C SER A 116 4.24 -11.65 -8.79
N ASP A 117 4.20 -11.85 -7.49
CA ASP A 117 3.66 -13.02 -6.81
C ASP A 117 2.52 -12.50 -5.93
N ASP A 118 1.29 -12.66 -6.38
CA ASP A 118 0.10 -12.15 -5.73
C ASP A 118 -0.69 -13.23 -4.99
N ALA A 119 -1.38 -12.81 -3.94
CA ALA A 119 -2.24 -13.68 -3.15
C ALA A 119 -3.43 -12.92 -2.58
N VAL A 120 -4.60 -13.54 -2.64
CA VAL A 120 -5.79 -13.12 -1.91
C VAL A 120 -5.70 -13.70 -0.50
N ALA A 121 -5.81 -12.86 0.52
CA ALA A 121 -5.73 -13.30 1.90
C ALA A 121 -7.11 -13.57 2.51
N ALA A 122 -7.98 -12.56 2.52
CA ALA A 122 -9.31 -12.70 3.13
C ALA A 122 -10.29 -11.69 2.53
N PRO A 123 -11.59 -12.05 2.41
CA PRO A 123 -12.65 -11.10 2.15
C PRO A 123 -12.80 -10.13 3.34
N VAL A 124 -13.26 -8.92 3.07
CA VAL A 124 -13.42 -7.85 4.05
C VAL A 124 -14.86 -7.35 4.00
N ALA A 125 -15.48 -7.21 5.18
CA ALA A 125 -16.88 -6.75 5.31
C ALA A 125 -17.00 -5.32 5.88
N VAL A 126 -15.87 -4.60 6.02
CA VAL A 126 -15.83 -3.23 6.56
C VAL A 126 -15.49 -2.21 5.49
N ASP A 127 -15.95 -0.96 5.67
CA ASP A 127 -15.68 0.13 4.74
C ASP A 127 -14.28 0.74 4.89
N ALA A 128 -13.59 0.40 5.97
CA ALA A 128 -12.24 0.87 6.26
C ALA A 128 -11.42 -0.25 6.90
N LEU A 129 -10.21 -0.43 6.42
CA LEU A 129 -9.32 -1.50 6.86
C LEU A 129 -7.97 -0.92 7.30
N TRP A 130 -7.47 -1.39 8.43
CA TRP A 130 -6.12 -1.10 8.86
C TRP A 130 -5.14 -2.04 8.15
N LEU A 131 -4.14 -1.46 7.52
CA LEU A 131 -3.03 -2.18 6.89
C LEU A 131 -1.72 -1.82 7.59
N ARG A 132 -0.81 -2.80 7.68
CA ARG A 132 0.52 -2.58 8.24
C ARG A 132 1.58 -3.41 7.55
N ILE A 133 2.70 -2.77 7.27
CA ILE A 133 3.96 -3.38 6.85
C ILE A 133 4.94 -3.23 7.99
N SER A 134 5.62 -4.30 8.37
CA SER A 134 6.72 -4.26 9.34
C SER A 134 7.99 -4.84 8.77
N ARG A 135 9.13 -4.31 9.22
CA ARG A 135 10.46 -4.84 8.95
C ARG A 135 11.11 -5.30 10.24
N THR A 136 11.73 -6.49 10.22
CA THR A 136 12.60 -7.00 11.28
C THR A 136 13.81 -7.67 10.61
N GLY A 137 14.94 -7.00 10.63
CA GLY A 137 16.12 -7.38 9.85
C GLY A 137 15.82 -7.35 8.36
N GLU A 138 15.96 -8.48 7.67
CA GLU A 138 15.64 -8.64 6.25
C GLU A 138 14.20 -9.08 5.98
N ARG A 139 13.47 -9.48 7.04
CA ARG A 139 12.10 -9.95 6.92
C ARG A 139 11.12 -8.80 6.91
N PHE A 140 10.19 -8.84 5.99
CA PHE A 140 8.98 -8.03 5.96
C PHE A 140 7.77 -8.88 6.35
N ALA A 141 6.79 -8.25 6.98
CA ALA A 141 5.50 -8.87 7.25
C ALA A 141 4.36 -7.89 6.97
N PHE A 142 3.30 -8.43 6.38
CA PHE A 142 2.04 -7.75 6.14
C PHE A 142 1.00 -8.20 7.16
N HIS A 143 0.29 -7.23 7.71
CA HIS A 143 -0.84 -7.48 8.61
C HIS A 143 -2.02 -6.62 8.20
N SER A 144 -3.22 -7.16 8.43
CA SER A 144 -4.48 -6.42 8.35
C SER A 144 -5.25 -6.48 9.66
N SER A 145 -6.11 -5.49 9.88
CA SER A 145 -6.98 -5.43 11.05
C SER A 145 -8.25 -4.66 10.72
N GLU A 146 -9.40 -5.10 11.23
CA GLU A 146 -10.67 -4.39 11.08
C GLU A 146 -10.84 -3.30 12.15
N ASP A 147 -10.21 -3.44 13.31
CA ASP A 147 -10.35 -2.55 14.47
C ASP A 147 -9.11 -1.72 14.80
N GLY A 148 -7.96 -2.03 14.17
CA GLY A 148 -6.65 -1.42 14.46
C GLY A 148 -5.98 -1.95 15.72
N GLU A 149 -6.60 -2.89 16.43
CA GLU A 149 -6.11 -3.48 17.69
C GLU A 149 -5.70 -4.94 17.51
N LYS A 150 -6.56 -5.73 16.87
CA LYS A 150 -6.33 -7.16 16.59
C LYS A 150 -5.82 -7.34 15.18
N TRP A 151 -4.56 -7.75 15.06
CA TRP A 151 -3.90 -7.90 13.79
C TRP A 151 -3.82 -9.35 13.36
N SER A 152 -4.04 -9.58 12.09
CA SER A 152 -3.88 -10.88 11.44
C SER A 152 -2.71 -10.84 10.49
N LEU A 153 -1.81 -11.82 10.58
CA LEU A 153 -0.73 -11.98 9.61
C LEU A 153 -1.31 -12.33 8.23
N VAL A 154 -1.01 -11.51 7.23
CA VAL A 154 -1.35 -11.76 5.82
C VAL A 154 -0.22 -12.53 5.14
N ARG A 155 1.02 -12.07 5.31
CA ARG A 155 2.18 -12.64 4.64
C ARG A 155 3.48 -12.25 5.34
N GLN A 156 4.47 -13.13 5.31
CA GLN A 156 5.87 -12.78 5.58
C GLN A 156 6.72 -13.08 4.34
N PHE A 157 7.73 -12.25 4.10
CA PHE A 157 8.58 -12.36 2.90
C PHE A 157 9.90 -11.61 3.08
N THR A 158 10.80 -11.78 2.11
CA THR A 158 11.97 -10.93 1.89
C THR A 158 11.88 -10.33 0.49
N LEU A 159 12.44 -9.14 0.27
CA LEU A 159 12.50 -8.56 -1.08
C LEU A 159 13.69 -9.08 -1.88
N GLY A 160 14.74 -9.57 -1.19
CA GLY A 160 15.96 -10.01 -1.87
C GLY A 160 16.75 -8.88 -2.53
N ALA A 161 16.38 -7.63 -2.29
CA ALA A 161 17.08 -6.47 -2.86
C ALA A 161 18.23 -6.04 -1.95
N PRO A 162 19.40 -5.72 -2.50
CA PRO A 162 20.56 -5.27 -1.73
C PRO A 162 20.55 -3.76 -1.43
N VAL A 163 19.47 -3.06 -1.77
CA VAL A 163 19.35 -1.60 -1.71
C VAL A 163 18.42 -1.13 -0.60
N PRO A 164 18.58 0.10 -0.09
CA PRO A 164 17.66 0.67 0.87
C PRO A 164 16.25 0.71 0.34
N VAL A 165 15.29 0.38 1.18
CA VAL A 165 13.87 0.44 0.83
C VAL A 165 13.27 1.78 1.22
N ARG A 166 12.26 2.21 0.48
CA ARG A 166 11.31 3.26 0.86
C ARG A 166 9.96 2.62 1.21
N VAL A 167 9.16 3.32 1.98
CA VAL A 167 7.79 2.91 2.31
C VAL A 167 6.81 3.99 1.87
N GLY A 168 5.58 3.63 1.67
CA GLY A 168 4.59 4.61 1.26
C GLY A 168 3.21 4.05 1.04
N LEU A 169 2.43 4.79 0.27
CA LEU A 169 1.06 4.47 -0.08
C LEU A 169 0.80 4.71 -1.57
N GLY A 170 -0.26 4.08 -2.06
CA GLY A 170 -0.66 4.23 -3.45
C GLY A 170 -2.13 3.95 -3.67
N ALA A 171 -2.60 4.33 -4.85
CA ALA A 171 -3.93 4.03 -5.34
C ALA A 171 -3.88 3.58 -6.80
N GLN A 172 -4.72 2.63 -7.17
CA GLN A 172 -4.76 2.06 -8.51
C GLN A 172 -6.19 1.80 -8.98
N SER A 173 -6.39 1.79 -10.29
CA SER A 173 -7.63 1.41 -10.96
C SER A 173 -7.30 0.72 -12.28
N PRO A 174 -6.89 -0.56 -12.27
CA PRO A 174 -6.31 -1.24 -13.42
C PRO A 174 -7.22 -1.38 -14.64
N VAL A 175 -8.52 -1.53 -14.42
CA VAL A 175 -9.52 -1.71 -15.48
C VAL A 175 -10.62 -0.63 -15.46
N GLY A 176 -10.74 0.10 -14.34
CA GLY A 176 -11.76 1.11 -14.13
C GLY A 176 -11.38 2.50 -14.63
N GLU A 177 -12.28 3.44 -14.39
CA GLU A 177 -12.14 4.86 -14.78
C GLU A 177 -11.56 5.72 -13.65
N GLY A 178 -10.90 5.07 -12.65
CA GLY A 178 -10.25 5.68 -11.52
C GLY A 178 -10.84 5.24 -10.18
N CYS A 179 -9.97 5.17 -9.16
CA CYS A 179 -10.32 4.79 -7.81
C CYS A 179 -9.93 5.89 -6.83
N ARG A 180 -10.80 6.19 -5.88
CA ARG A 180 -10.52 7.12 -4.80
C ARG A 180 -10.16 6.34 -3.54
N ALA A 181 -8.93 6.44 -3.09
CA ALA A 181 -8.47 5.88 -1.82
C ALA A 181 -8.25 6.99 -0.79
N ALA A 182 -8.64 6.76 0.46
CA ALA A 182 -8.41 7.67 1.57
C ALA A 182 -7.59 6.96 2.65
N PHE A 183 -6.58 7.66 3.15
CA PHE A 183 -5.64 7.18 4.15
C PHE A 183 -5.67 8.09 5.36
N ASP A 184 -5.93 7.54 6.52
CA ASP A 184 -5.82 8.24 7.79
C ASP A 184 -5.02 7.44 8.81
N ALA A 185 -4.77 8.05 9.99
CA ALA A 185 -3.97 7.44 11.05
C ALA A 185 -2.61 6.89 10.57
N LEU A 186 -2.01 7.58 9.60
CA LEU A 186 -0.68 7.27 9.05
C LEU A 186 0.36 7.24 10.17
N ARG A 187 1.10 6.14 10.26
CA ARG A 187 2.07 5.96 11.35
C ARG A 187 3.31 5.22 10.86
N LEU A 188 4.47 5.82 11.09
CA LEU A 188 5.77 5.20 10.84
C LEU A 188 6.56 5.21 12.15
N THR A 189 6.79 4.03 12.73
CA THR A 189 7.41 3.90 14.05
C THR A 189 8.70 3.09 13.97
N PRO A 190 9.81 3.52 14.62
CA PRO A 190 11.09 2.80 14.64
C PRO A 190 11.08 1.70 15.71
N THR A 191 10.10 0.80 15.65
CA THR A 191 9.97 -0.29 16.61
C THR A 191 9.71 -1.61 15.90
N PRO A 192 10.38 -2.71 16.29
CA PRO A 192 10.08 -4.03 15.75
C PRO A 192 8.71 -4.53 16.20
N LEU A 193 8.20 -5.53 15.49
CA LEU A 193 7.12 -6.36 16.00
C LEU A 193 7.65 -7.27 17.11
N ALA A 194 6.95 -7.34 18.25
CA ALA A 194 7.24 -8.31 19.31
C ALA A 194 6.79 -9.73 18.91
N HIS A 195 5.65 -9.83 18.25
CA HIS A 195 5.07 -11.11 17.85
C HIS A 195 4.55 -11.08 16.42
N LEU A 196 5.10 -11.95 15.56
CA LEU A 196 4.79 -11.97 14.15
C LEU A 196 3.33 -12.33 13.84
N PHE A 197 2.78 -13.36 14.49
CA PHE A 197 1.47 -13.92 14.11
C PHE A 197 0.28 -13.10 14.60
N ASP A 198 0.40 -12.44 15.73
CA ASP A 198 -0.66 -11.60 16.29
C ASP A 198 -0.39 -10.10 16.14
N GLY A 199 0.71 -9.76 15.47
CA GLY A 199 1.05 -8.39 15.10
C GLY A 199 1.36 -7.44 16.27
N ARG A 200 1.68 -7.94 17.44
CA ARG A 200 2.10 -7.12 18.59
C ARG A 200 3.57 -6.81 18.58
#